data_72be9d56e5b5fe551dce391a29a0e195
#
_entry.id   72be9d56e5b5fe551dce391a29a0e195
#
_cell.length_a   1.000
_cell.length_b   1.000
_cell.length_c   1.000
_cell.angle_alpha   90.00
_cell.angle_beta   90.00
_cell.angle_gamma   90.00
#
_symmetry.space_group_name_H-M   'P 1'
#
loop_
_entity.id
_entity.type
_entity.pdbx_description
1 polymer ?
#
loop_
_entity_poly.entity_id
_entity_poly.type
_entity_poly.pdbx_seq_one_letter_code
_entity_poly.pdbx_strand_id
1 'polypeptide(L)'
;MAKTEISTLGEFGLIKHLAKHIQLENPSSEKGIGDDAAVLNYTGENKRALVTTDLLLEGIHFDLTYVPLKHLGYKAAMVNISDIFAMNGTPKQITVSIGIDKRFGVEDVEELYAGILLACSRHHVDVVGGDTTSSLTGLCISITCIGEGEVGKIAYRSGAKQNDLICVSGNLGAAYMGLQLLEREKRLFQNNKNLEGVQPDFAGKEYIIQRQLKPEARGDIIKALADAGIVPTSMMDISDGLSSELFHICDQSKVGCNIYEDKIPIDYETASMAEEFNMNLVTAALNGGEDYELLFTVPLEMHEKINEVKDVHVIGYITEEGAGKYLTTRDGAAIELKAQGWVHL
;
A
#
# COMPACT_ATOMS: atom_id res chain seq x y z
N MET A 1 -28.42 -25.30 -5.31
CA MET A 1 -27.41 -25.19 -4.23
C MET A 1 -27.42 -23.75 -3.75
N ALA A 2 -27.39 -23.50 -2.43
CA ALA A 2 -27.21 -22.16 -1.89
C ALA A 2 -25.82 -21.67 -2.29
N LYS A 3 -25.70 -20.38 -2.68
CA LYS A 3 -24.40 -19.76 -2.95
C LYS A 3 -23.74 -19.43 -1.61
N THR A 4 -22.43 -19.66 -1.53
CA THR A 4 -21.62 -19.17 -0.41
C THR A 4 -21.38 -17.67 -0.61
N GLU A 5 -21.67 -16.87 0.39
CA GLU A 5 -21.42 -15.44 0.35
C GLU A 5 -19.91 -15.16 0.39
N ILE A 6 -19.45 -14.22 -0.44
CA ILE A 6 -18.02 -13.84 -0.53
C ILE A 6 -17.52 -13.30 0.81
N SER A 7 -18.36 -12.58 1.54
CA SER A 7 -18.06 -12.06 2.89
C SER A 7 -17.61 -13.12 3.91
N THR A 8 -17.97 -14.40 3.71
CA THR A 8 -17.47 -15.50 4.55
C THR A 8 -15.98 -15.78 4.37
N LEU A 9 -15.42 -15.45 3.23
CA LEU A 9 -13.99 -15.65 2.92
C LEU A 9 -13.20 -14.36 3.08
N GLY A 10 -13.83 -13.21 2.86
CA GLY A 10 -13.16 -11.95 2.67
C GLY A 10 -12.32 -11.93 1.38
N GLU A 11 -11.65 -10.83 1.11
CA GLU A 11 -10.85 -10.65 -0.11
C GLU A 11 -9.72 -11.66 -0.23
N PHE A 12 -8.79 -11.68 0.71
CA PHE A 12 -7.63 -12.59 0.68
C PHE A 12 -8.04 -14.07 0.73
N GLY A 13 -9.12 -14.39 1.45
CA GLY A 13 -9.67 -15.74 1.46
C GLY A 13 -10.24 -16.16 0.10
N LEU A 14 -10.88 -15.23 -0.62
CA LEU A 14 -11.35 -15.46 -1.98
C LEU A 14 -10.19 -15.64 -2.96
N ILE A 15 -9.19 -14.76 -2.92
CA ILE A 15 -7.97 -14.86 -3.74
C ILE A 15 -7.29 -16.20 -3.51
N LYS A 16 -7.07 -16.58 -2.25
CA LYS A 16 -6.48 -17.87 -1.89
C LYS A 16 -7.31 -19.08 -2.36
N HIS A 17 -8.64 -18.94 -2.35
CA HIS A 17 -9.55 -19.97 -2.85
C HIS A 17 -9.43 -20.14 -4.37
N LEU A 18 -9.43 -19.04 -5.12
CA LEU A 18 -9.30 -19.04 -6.58
C LEU A 18 -7.92 -19.51 -7.03
N ALA A 19 -6.86 -19.09 -6.35
CA ALA A 19 -5.49 -19.47 -6.67
C ALA A 19 -5.25 -20.98 -6.64
N LYS A 20 -6.03 -21.76 -5.86
CA LYS A 20 -5.97 -23.22 -5.84
C LYS A 20 -6.34 -23.88 -7.17
N HIS A 21 -7.11 -23.17 -7.99
CA HIS A 21 -7.57 -23.67 -9.30
C HIS A 21 -6.73 -23.14 -10.46
N ILE A 22 -5.75 -22.27 -10.18
CA ILE A 22 -4.87 -21.66 -11.19
C ILE A 22 -3.55 -22.43 -11.23
N GLN A 23 -3.23 -22.97 -12.39
CA GLN A 23 -1.97 -23.67 -12.63
C GLN A 23 -1.12 -22.85 -13.61
N LEU A 24 0.13 -22.63 -13.25
CA LEU A 24 1.10 -21.97 -14.13
C LEU A 24 1.65 -23.04 -15.10
N GLU A 25 1.35 -22.90 -16.39
CA GLU A 25 1.79 -23.84 -17.43
C GLU A 25 3.05 -23.37 -18.16
N ASN A 26 3.28 -22.04 -18.19
CA ASN A 26 4.43 -21.47 -18.87
C ASN A 26 5.66 -21.47 -17.97
N PRO A 27 6.80 -22.04 -18.42
CA PRO A 27 8.05 -22.03 -17.64
C PRO A 27 8.58 -20.61 -17.33
N SER A 28 8.15 -19.60 -18.11
CA SER A 28 8.48 -18.20 -17.85
C SER A 28 7.68 -17.59 -16.70
N SER A 29 6.63 -18.21 -16.21
CA SER A 29 5.86 -17.77 -15.05
C SER A 29 6.47 -18.36 -13.77
N GLU A 30 7.48 -17.68 -13.20
CA GLU A 30 8.20 -18.18 -12.02
C GLU A 30 7.41 -18.04 -10.73
N LYS A 31 6.68 -16.93 -10.58
CA LYS A 31 5.80 -16.67 -9.44
C LYS A 31 4.50 -16.02 -9.95
N GLY A 32 3.38 -16.57 -9.56
CA GLY A 32 2.04 -16.01 -9.84
C GLY A 32 1.46 -15.32 -8.60
N ILE A 33 0.17 -15.58 -8.35
CA ILE A 33 -0.61 -14.98 -7.25
C ILE A 33 0.03 -15.29 -5.89
N GLY A 34 0.16 -14.27 -5.01
CA GLY A 34 0.57 -14.45 -3.63
C GLY A 34 1.68 -13.51 -3.15
N ASP A 35 2.21 -12.65 -4.03
CA ASP A 35 3.09 -11.53 -3.70
C ASP A 35 2.55 -10.24 -4.32
N ASP A 36 3.21 -9.09 -4.07
CA ASP A 36 2.80 -7.77 -4.58
C ASP A 36 2.85 -7.70 -6.11
N ALA A 37 3.71 -8.47 -6.74
CA ALA A 37 3.76 -8.62 -8.20
C ALA A 37 4.03 -10.07 -8.64
N ALA A 38 3.55 -10.44 -9.81
CA ALA A 38 3.96 -11.66 -10.48
C ALA A 38 5.39 -11.54 -10.99
N VAL A 39 6.15 -12.67 -11.00
CA VAL A 39 7.54 -12.72 -11.46
C VAL A 39 7.63 -13.55 -12.73
N LEU A 40 8.06 -12.92 -13.82
CA LEU A 40 8.11 -13.53 -15.14
C LEU A 40 9.52 -13.47 -15.72
N ASN A 41 9.93 -14.55 -16.36
CA ASN A 41 11.27 -14.72 -16.95
C ASN A 41 11.27 -14.43 -18.45
N TYR A 42 11.20 -13.14 -18.81
CA TYR A 42 11.32 -12.68 -20.19
C TYR A 42 12.54 -11.77 -20.43
N THR A 43 13.19 -11.31 -19.36
CA THR A 43 14.18 -10.23 -19.40
C THR A 43 15.63 -10.71 -19.40
N GLY A 44 15.85 -12.02 -19.53
CA GLY A 44 17.18 -12.63 -19.59
C GLY A 44 17.65 -13.24 -18.27
N GLU A 45 18.92 -13.68 -18.22
CA GLU A 45 19.42 -14.48 -17.11
C GLU A 45 19.47 -13.72 -15.76
N ASN A 46 19.77 -12.42 -15.78
CA ASN A 46 20.03 -11.64 -14.57
C ASN A 46 18.85 -10.80 -14.07
N LYS A 47 17.73 -10.78 -14.79
CA LYS A 47 16.55 -9.98 -14.45
C LYS A 47 15.28 -10.79 -14.57
N ARG A 48 14.24 -10.30 -13.91
CA ARG A 48 12.86 -10.78 -14.04
C ARG A 48 11.94 -9.59 -14.29
N ALA A 49 10.94 -9.78 -15.13
CA ALA A 49 9.83 -8.84 -15.23
C ALA A 49 8.92 -9.03 -14.04
N LEU A 50 8.54 -7.93 -13.41
CA LEU A 50 7.57 -7.83 -12.34
C LEU A 50 6.30 -7.24 -12.93
N VAL A 51 5.13 -7.81 -12.65
CA VAL A 51 3.86 -7.33 -13.20
C VAL A 51 2.80 -7.32 -12.11
N THR A 52 2.21 -6.17 -11.87
CA THR A 52 1.10 -5.97 -10.94
C THR A 52 -0.04 -5.22 -11.60
N THR A 53 -1.23 -5.27 -11.00
CA THR A 53 -2.39 -4.51 -11.45
C THR A 53 -3.33 -4.22 -10.29
N ASP A 54 -3.79 -2.95 -10.22
CA ASP A 54 -4.84 -2.50 -9.30
C ASP A 54 -6.05 -1.99 -10.04
N LEU A 55 -7.19 -2.06 -9.35
CA LEU A 55 -8.49 -1.59 -9.80
C LEU A 55 -9.08 -0.61 -8.79
N LEU A 56 -9.28 0.64 -9.17
CA LEU A 56 -9.90 1.66 -8.35
C LEU A 56 -11.32 1.95 -8.86
N LEU A 57 -12.29 1.90 -7.95
CA LEU A 57 -13.71 2.12 -8.23
C LEU A 57 -14.23 3.33 -7.45
N GLU A 58 -14.98 4.19 -8.14
CA GLU A 58 -15.71 5.28 -7.51
C GLU A 58 -16.69 4.76 -6.45
N GLY A 59 -16.68 5.39 -5.28
CA GLY A 59 -17.52 5.01 -4.15
C GLY A 59 -16.99 3.86 -3.28
N ILE A 60 -15.89 3.21 -3.71
CA ILE A 60 -15.16 2.19 -2.94
C ILE A 60 -13.79 2.73 -2.54
N HIS A 61 -12.93 3.04 -3.52
CA HIS A 61 -11.54 3.46 -3.30
C HIS A 61 -11.36 4.98 -3.29
N PHE A 62 -12.32 5.72 -3.81
CA PHE A 62 -12.30 7.19 -3.85
C PHE A 62 -13.70 7.77 -3.96
N ASP A 63 -13.85 9.01 -3.51
CA ASP A 63 -15.07 9.79 -3.65
C ASP A 63 -14.75 11.14 -4.31
N LEU A 64 -15.35 11.37 -5.48
CA LEU A 64 -15.13 12.59 -6.26
C LEU A 64 -15.70 13.85 -5.61
N THR A 65 -16.43 13.76 -4.50
CA THR A 65 -16.87 14.94 -3.74
C THR A 65 -15.71 15.66 -3.06
N TYR A 66 -14.58 14.95 -2.80
CA TYR A 66 -13.40 15.53 -2.16
C TYR A 66 -12.06 15.11 -2.79
N VAL A 67 -12.06 14.17 -3.74
CA VAL A 67 -10.83 13.73 -4.43
C VAL A 67 -10.74 14.44 -5.79
N PRO A 68 -9.80 15.39 -5.99
CA PRO A 68 -9.57 15.99 -7.30
C PRO A 68 -9.03 14.96 -8.30
N LEU A 69 -9.47 15.03 -9.55
CA LEU A 69 -9.10 14.08 -10.61
C LEU A 69 -7.58 13.97 -10.81
N LYS A 70 -6.86 15.08 -10.71
CA LYS A 70 -5.40 15.06 -10.79
C LYS A 70 -4.74 14.27 -9.64
N HIS A 71 -5.25 14.40 -8.41
CA HIS A 71 -4.75 13.61 -7.28
C HIS A 71 -5.13 12.14 -7.44
N LEU A 72 -6.35 11.86 -7.91
CA LEU A 72 -6.80 10.49 -8.19
C LEU A 72 -5.91 9.80 -9.23
N GLY A 73 -5.62 10.49 -10.35
CA GLY A 73 -4.72 9.95 -11.36
C GLY A 73 -3.30 9.68 -10.83
N TYR A 74 -2.79 10.59 -9.99
CA TYR A 74 -1.50 10.42 -9.33
C TYR A 74 -1.50 9.19 -8.43
N LYS A 75 -2.50 9.07 -7.54
CA LYS A 75 -2.67 7.94 -6.63
C LYS A 75 -2.80 6.62 -7.40
N ALA A 76 -3.63 6.58 -8.44
CA ALA A 76 -3.84 5.37 -9.25
C ALA A 76 -2.56 4.83 -9.89
N ALA A 77 -1.63 5.70 -10.29
CA ALA A 77 -0.32 5.27 -10.77
C ALA A 77 0.61 4.86 -9.61
N MET A 78 0.59 5.62 -8.49
CA MET A 78 1.48 5.37 -7.35
C MET A 78 1.25 4.05 -6.66
N VAL A 79 0.00 3.60 -6.49
CA VAL A 79 -0.30 2.32 -5.84
C VAL A 79 0.37 1.16 -6.60
N ASN A 80 0.28 1.15 -7.92
CA ASN A 80 0.94 0.14 -8.77
C ASN A 80 2.48 0.27 -8.80
N ILE A 81 3.00 1.49 -8.76
CA ILE A 81 4.44 1.74 -8.67
C ILE A 81 4.99 1.25 -7.32
N SER A 82 4.19 1.39 -6.26
CA SER A 82 4.49 0.92 -4.91
C SER A 82 4.73 -0.60 -4.88
N ASP A 83 3.86 -1.40 -5.50
CA ASP A 83 4.01 -2.86 -5.59
C ASP A 83 5.36 -3.28 -6.20
N ILE A 84 5.79 -2.59 -7.26
CA ILE A 84 7.07 -2.90 -7.89
C ILE A 84 8.24 -2.57 -6.95
N PHE A 85 8.17 -1.45 -6.22
CA PHE A 85 9.17 -1.15 -5.19
C PHE A 85 9.10 -2.13 -4.02
N ALA A 86 7.91 -2.58 -3.62
CA ALA A 86 7.71 -3.60 -2.59
C ALA A 86 8.36 -4.95 -2.93
N MET A 87 8.58 -5.21 -4.21
CA MET A 87 9.37 -6.37 -4.69
C MET A 87 10.88 -6.08 -4.83
N ASN A 88 11.38 -4.96 -4.30
CA ASN A 88 12.75 -4.46 -4.51
C ASN A 88 13.09 -4.31 -6.00
N GLY A 89 12.09 -3.94 -6.79
CA GLY A 89 12.16 -3.77 -8.24
C GLY A 89 12.29 -2.32 -8.67
N THR A 90 12.34 -2.11 -9.98
CA THR A 90 12.34 -0.80 -10.63
C THR A 90 11.17 -0.74 -11.61
N PRO A 91 10.17 0.11 -11.40
CA PRO A 91 9.04 0.27 -12.34
C PRO A 91 9.54 0.84 -13.67
N LYS A 92 8.91 0.46 -14.78
CA LYS A 92 9.32 0.84 -16.13
C LYS A 92 8.17 1.35 -16.99
N GLN A 93 7.08 0.61 -17.07
CA GLN A 93 5.95 0.95 -17.91
C GLN A 93 4.63 0.75 -17.18
N ILE A 94 3.61 1.52 -17.59
CA ILE A 94 2.22 1.26 -17.20
C ILE A 94 1.32 1.19 -18.42
N THR A 95 0.21 0.46 -18.28
CA THR A 95 -0.98 0.59 -19.11
C THR A 95 -2.14 1.09 -18.28
N VAL A 96 -3.00 1.93 -18.84
CA VAL A 96 -4.11 2.58 -18.14
C VAL A 96 -5.43 2.25 -18.82
N SER A 97 -6.31 1.53 -18.13
CA SER A 97 -7.66 1.25 -18.60
C SER A 97 -8.67 2.06 -17.77
N ILE A 98 -9.57 2.81 -18.45
CA ILE A 98 -10.57 3.63 -17.77
C ILE A 98 -11.98 3.33 -18.29
N GLY A 99 -12.92 3.20 -17.35
CA GLY A 99 -14.35 3.20 -17.63
C GLY A 99 -14.95 4.52 -17.15
N ILE A 100 -15.46 5.34 -18.07
CA ILE A 100 -15.97 6.69 -17.77
C ILE A 100 -17.47 6.79 -18.06
N ASP A 101 -18.21 7.50 -17.22
CA ASP A 101 -19.61 7.78 -17.46
C ASP A 101 -19.82 9.17 -18.13
N LYS A 102 -21.05 9.45 -18.48
CA LYS A 102 -21.42 10.67 -19.23
C LYS A 102 -21.22 12.00 -18.49
N ARG A 103 -20.86 11.98 -17.20
CA ARG A 103 -20.58 13.20 -16.40
C ARG A 103 -19.24 13.82 -16.80
N PHE A 104 -18.33 13.03 -17.35
CA PHE A 104 -16.96 13.46 -17.65
C PHE A 104 -16.85 14.05 -19.05
N GLY A 105 -16.21 15.20 -19.15
CA GLY A 105 -15.74 15.80 -20.39
C GLY A 105 -14.28 15.41 -20.70
N VAL A 106 -13.78 15.92 -21.82
CA VAL A 106 -12.38 15.72 -22.22
C VAL A 106 -11.43 16.31 -21.18
N GLU A 107 -11.74 17.49 -20.68
CA GLU A 107 -10.94 18.23 -19.71
C GLU A 107 -10.79 17.46 -18.38
N ASP A 108 -11.83 16.75 -17.95
CA ASP A 108 -11.79 15.90 -16.76
C ASP A 108 -10.81 14.73 -16.93
N VAL A 109 -10.85 14.11 -18.12
CA VAL A 109 -9.91 13.02 -18.44
C VAL A 109 -8.48 13.54 -18.59
N GLU A 110 -8.29 14.73 -19.17
CA GLU A 110 -6.98 15.39 -19.23
C GLU A 110 -6.43 15.68 -17.84
N GLU A 111 -7.27 16.12 -16.88
CA GLU A 111 -6.87 16.37 -15.50
C GLU A 111 -6.46 15.06 -14.79
N LEU A 112 -7.22 13.98 -14.98
CA LEU A 112 -6.87 12.64 -14.48
C LEU A 112 -5.49 12.19 -15.02
N TYR A 113 -5.31 12.29 -16.33
CA TYR A 113 -4.04 11.92 -16.97
C TYR A 113 -2.88 12.84 -16.59
N ALA A 114 -3.12 14.11 -16.32
CA ALA A 114 -2.08 15.00 -15.80
C ALA A 114 -1.53 14.50 -14.45
N GLY A 115 -2.37 13.89 -13.60
CA GLY A 115 -1.93 13.22 -12.38
C GLY A 115 -1.10 11.98 -12.65
N ILE A 116 -1.59 11.09 -13.50
CA ILE A 116 -0.89 9.85 -13.90
C ILE A 116 0.50 10.19 -14.49
N LEU A 117 0.56 11.13 -15.44
CA LEU A 117 1.82 11.54 -16.06
C LEU A 117 2.79 12.18 -15.08
N LEU A 118 2.30 12.91 -14.08
CA LEU A 118 3.14 13.45 -13.01
C LEU A 118 3.78 12.35 -12.17
N ALA A 119 3.02 11.33 -11.79
CA ALA A 119 3.53 10.16 -11.08
C ALA A 119 4.59 9.42 -11.93
N CYS A 120 4.26 9.15 -13.17
CA CYS A 120 5.15 8.49 -14.13
C CYS A 120 6.47 9.26 -14.33
N SER A 121 6.39 10.59 -14.49
CA SER A 121 7.57 11.45 -14.66
C SER A 121 8.51 11.39 -13.44
N ARG A 122 7.96 11.34 -12.22
CA ARG A 122 8.76 11.26 -10.98
C ARG A 122 9.56 9.97 -10.86
N HIS A 123 9.00 8.86 -11.37
CA HIS A 123 9.60 7.52 -11.25
C HIS A 123 10.17 7.01 -12.56
N HIS A 124 10.25 7.85 -13.60
CA HIS A 124 10.76 7.49 -14.93
C HIS A 124 10.01 6.28 -15.53
N VAL A 125 8.69 6.30 -15.43
CA VAL A 125 7.78 5.25 -15.94
C VAL A 125 7.10 5.75 -17.21
N ASP A 126 7.03 4.91 -18.23
CA ASP A 126 6.36 5.23 -19.51
C ASP A 126 4.91 4.76 -19.49
N VAL A 127 3.99 5.59 -19.98
CA VAL A 127 2.63 5.15 -20.31
C VAL A 127 2.67 4.56 -21.72
N VAL A 128 2.52 3.24 -21.85
CA VAL A 128 2.72 2.54 -23.15
C VAL A 128 1.43 2.08 -23.81
N GLY A 129 0.28 2.24 -23.15
CA GLY A 129 -1.00 1.85 -23.71
C GLY A 129 -2.12 1.88 -22.70
N GLY A 130 -3.25 1.31 -23.07
CA GLY A 130 -4.43 1.22 -22.22
C GLY A 130 -5.70 0.99 -23.03
N ASP A 131 -6.84 1.17 -22.36
CA ASP A 131 -8.16 1.05 -22.96
C ASP A 131 -9.11 2.11 -22.41
N THR A 132 -10.12 2.50 -23.19
CA THR A 132 -11.15 3.45 -22.76
C THR A 132 -12.52 2.95 -23.15
N THR A 133 -13.40 2.82 -22.17
CA THR A 133 -14.78 2.38 -22.41
C THR A 133 -15.79 3.21 -21.61
N SER A 134 -17.06 3.05 -21.90
CA SER A 134 -18.12 3.67 -21.10
C SER A 134 -18.42 2.87 -19.85
N SER A 135 -18.76 3.56 -18.75
CA SER A 135 -19.26 2.97 -17.51
C SER A 135 -20.69 3.46 -17.23
N LEU A 136 -21.50 2.64 -16.61
CA LEU A 136 -22.84 3.01 -16.14
C LEU A 136 -22.88 3.29 -14.63
N THR A 137 -21.81 2.97 -13.91
CA THR A 137 -21.80 2.94 -12.43
C THR A 137 -20.75 3.88 -11.81
N GLY A 138 -20.15 4.77 -12.60
CA GLY A 138 -19.13 5.71 -12.13
C GLY A 138 -17.77 5.49 -12.78
N LEU A 139 -16.77 6.22 -12.33
CA LEU A 139 -15.39 6.12 -12.82
C LEU A 139 -14.74 4.83 -12.30
N CYS A 140 -14.12 4.10 -13.22
CA CYS A 140 -13.32 2.92 -12.95
C CYS A 140 -11.94 3.13 -13.57
N ILE A 141 -10.89 2.86 -12.82
CA ILE A 141 -9.49 2.98 -13.26
C ILE A 141 -8.77 1.67 -12.96
N SER A 142 -8.20 1.04 -13.98
CA SER A 142 -7.30 -0.09 -13.80
C SER A 142 -5.95 0.24 -14.42
N ILE A 143 -4.89 0.13 -13.62
CA ILE A 143 -3.52 0.34 -14.07
C ILE A 143 -2.75 -0.96 -13.88
N THR A 144 -2.03 -1.36 -14.92
CA THR A 144 -1.05 -2.45 -14.83
C THR A 144 0.34 -1.84 -14.88
N CYS A 145 1.18 -2.14 -13.89
CA CYS A 145 2.58 -1.72 -13.88
C CYS A 145 3.50 -2.89 -14.20
N ILE A 146 4.48 -2.63 -15.05
CA ILE A 146 5.54 -3.56 -15.44
C ILE A 146 6.86 -2.97 -14.96
N GLY A 147 7.63 -3.78 -14.21
CA GLY A 147 8.93 -3.42 -13.71
C GLY A 147 9.97 -4.51 -13.94
N GLU A 148 11.17 -4.29 -13.42
CA GLU A 148 12.27 -5.24 -13.47
C GLU A 148 12.85 -5.44 -12.06
N GLY A 149 13.13 -6.70 -11.70
CA GLY A 149 13.89 -7.06 -10.50
C GLY A 149 15.17 -7.82 -10.85
N GLU A 150 16.24 -7.61 -10.12
CA GLU A 150 17.47 -8.38 -10.27
C GLU A 150 17.32 -9.74 -9.61
N VAL A 151 17.74 -10.81 -10.30
CA VAL A 151 17.77 -12.17 -9.74
C VAL A 151 18.60 -12.20 -8.47
N GLY A 152 18.04 -12.79 -7.41
CA GLY A 152 18.66 -12.84 -6.08
C GLY A 152 18.54 -11.59 -5.24
N LYS A 153 17.91 -10.51 -5.75
CA LYS A 153 17.59 -9.30 -4.98
C LYS A 153 16.09 -9.03 -4.88
N ILE A 154 15.26 -9.73 -5.66
CA ILE A 154 13.80 -9.60 -5.54
C ILE A 154 13.40 -9.98 -4.12
N ALA A 155 12.70 -9.09 -3.44
CA ALA A 155 12.10 -9.35 -2.15
C ALA A 155 10.69 -9.90 -2.33
N TYR A 156 10.30 -10.83 -1.49
CA TYR A 156 8.99 -11.45 -1.47
C TYR A 156 8.35 -11.23 -0.09
N ARG A 157 7.08 -11.45 0.03
CA ARG A 157 6.40 -11.51 1.34
C ARG A 157 6.94 -12.66 2.19
N SER A 158 7.41 -13.73 1.56
CA SER A 158 8.09 -14.85 2.22
C SER A 158 9.60 -14.60 2.30
N GLY A 159 10.25 -15.19 3.31
CA GLY A 159 11.71 -15.16 3.45
C GLY A 159 12.23 -14.57 4.75
N ALA A 160 11.35 -13.99 5.58
CA ALA A 160 11.68 -13.56 6.92
C ALA A 160 12.15 -14.74 7.79
N LYS A 161 13.16 -14.51 8.62
CA LYS A 161 13.78 -15.52 9.48
C LYS A 161 13.73 -15.07 10.93
N GLN A 162 13.72 -16.03 11.84
CA GLN A 162 13.84 -15.75 13.27
C GLN A 162 15.03 -14.85 13.57
N ASN A 163 14.82 -13.83 14.40
CA ASN A 163 15.73 -12.74 14.77
C ASN A 163 15.98 -11.69 13.69
N ASP A 164 15.34 -11.77 12.51
CA ASP A 164 15.35 -10.63 11.58
C ASP A 164 14.70 -9.42 12.25
N LEU A 165 15.24 -8.24 11.99
CA LEU A 165 14.66 -6.97 12.39
C LEU A 165 13.47 -6.64 11.49
N ILE A 166 12.38 -6.14 12.07
CA ILE A 166 11.23 -5.62 11.35
C ILE A 166 11.40 -4.12 11.20
N CYS A 167 11.38 -3.65 9.96
CA CYS A 167 11.59 -2.26 9.59
C CYS A 167 10.39 -1.71 8.83
N VAL A 168 10.09 -0.43 9.06
CA VAL A 168 9.13 0.34 8.24
C VAL A 168 9.78 1.62 7.74
N SER A 169 9.39 2.07 6.56
CA SER A 169 9.75 3.40 6.07
C SER A 169 8.77 4.45 6.56
N GLY A 170 9.19 5.72 6.55
CA GLY A 170 8.36 6.89 6.82
C GLY A 170 7.59 6.82 8.14
N ASN A 171 6.31 7.15 8.08
CA ASN A 171 5.39 7.08 9.22
C ASN A 171 3.99 6.61 8.79
N LEU A 172 3.22 6.12 9.75
CA LEU A 172 2.01 5.35 9.52
C LEU A 172 0.76 6.03 10.08
N GLY A 173 -0.39 5.68 9.48
CA GLY A 173 -1.72 6.11 9.90
C GLY A 173 -2.14 7.49 9.39
N ALA A 174 -1.26 8.20 8.69
CA ALA A 174 -1.53 9.55 8.19
C ALA A 174 -2.63 9.56 7.11
N ALA A 175 -2.56 8.62 6.17
CA ALA A 175 -3.56 8.49 5.12
C ALA A 175 -4.95 8.21 5.70
N TYR A 176 -5.06 7.32 6.66
CA TYR A 176 -6.31 7.03 7.35
C TYR A 176 -6.88 8.23 8.09
N MET A 177 -6.05 9.01 8.80
CA MET A 177 -6.52 10.22 9.49
C MET A 177 -6.96 11.29 8.48
N GLY A 178 -6.29 11.39 7.34
CA GLY A 178 -6.72 12.24 6.22
C GLY A 178 -8.09 11.83 5.67
N LEU A 179 -8.31 10.53 5.48
CA LEU A 179 -9.62 10.00 5.06
C LEU A 179 -10.72 10.34 6.07
N GLN A 180 -10.48 10.12 7.38
CA GLN A 180 -11.46 10.43 8.42
C GLN A 180 -11.83 11.92 8.43
N LEU A 181 -10.85 12.80 8.23
CA LEU A 181 -11.07 14.23 8.11
C LEU A 181 -11.95 14.57 6.90
N LEU A 182 -11.59 14.07 5.71
CA LEU A 182 -12.35 14.33 4.47
C LEU A 182 -13.79 13.80 4.56
N GLU A 183 -13.99 12.62 5.12
CA GLU A 183 -15.32 12.04 5.33
C GLU A 183 -16.15 12.84 6.38
N ARG A 184 -15.51 13.35 7.43
CA ARG A 184 -16.18 14.24 8.40
C ARG A 184 -16.68 15.50 7.71
N GLU A 185 -15.82 16.19 6.98
CA GLU A 185 -16.17 17.43 6.29
C GLU A 185 -17.28 17.18 5.27
N LYS A 186 -17.20 16.14 4.45
CA LYS A 186 -18.28 15.74 3.54
C LYS A 186 -19.62 15.61 4.24
N ARG A 187 -19.68 14.90 5.39
CA ARG A 187 -20.92 14.73 6.17
C ARG A 187 -21.45 16.05 6.72
N LEU A 188 -20.57 16.94 7.17
CA LEU A 188 -20.97 18.27 7.67
C LEU A 188 -21.61 19.10 6.56
N PHE A 189 -21.03 19.13 5.35
CA PHE A 189 -21.55 19.86 4.21
C PHE A 189 -22.86 19.26 3.68
N GLN A 190 -22.98 17.95 3.61
CA GLN A 190 -24.21 17.29 3.15
C GLN A 190 -25.40 17.52 4.09
N ASN A 191 -25.15 17.60 5.40
CA ASN A 191 -26.19 17.71 6.42
C ASN A 191 -26.56 19.18 6.77
N ASN A 192 -25.80 20.16 6.30
CA ASN A 192 -25.99 21.55 6.68
C ASN A 192 -26.07 22.51 5.48
N LYS A 193 -27.29 22.78 5.01
CA LYS A 193 -27.54 23.66 3.87
C LYS A 193 -27.03 25.10 4.07
N ASN A 194 -26.80 25.55 5.35
CA ASN A 194 -26.27 26.88 5.65
C ASN A 194 -24.76 27.00 5.35
N LEU A 195 -24.08 25.90 5.04
CA LEU A 195 -22.66 25.87 4.66
C LEU A 195 -22.46 25.97 3.14
N GLU A 196 -23.53 26.16 2.37
CA GLU A 196 -23.40 26.31 0.91
C GLU A 196 -22.51 27.52 0.57
N GLY A 197 -21.40 27.25 -0.14
CA GLY A 197 -20.38 28.27 -0.47
C GLY A 197 -19.28 28.48 0.57
N VAL A 198 -19.34 27.81 1.73
CA VAL A 198 -18.25 27.79 2.71
C VAL A 198 -17.27 26.67 2.31
N GLN A 199 -15.98 26.98 2.30
CA GLN A 199 -14.95 25.95 2.09
C GLN A 199 -14.50 25.38 3.44
N PRO A 200 -14.18 24.06 3.50
CA PRO A 200 -13.58 23.46 4.69
C PRO A 200 -12.25 24.15 5.05
N ASP A 201 -11.99 24.31 6.34
CA ASP A 201 -10.70 24.79 6.82
C ASP A 201 -9.77 23.60 7.09
N PHE A 202 -8.75 23.47 6.24
CA PHE A 202 -7.73 22.43 6.34
C PHE A 202 -6.39 22.94 6.86
N ALA A 203 -6.33 24.18 7.36
CA ALA A 203 -5.08 24.77 7.86
C ALA A 203 -4.45 23.91 8.97
N GLY A 204 -3.18 23.58 8.82
CA GLY A 204 -2.44 22.71 9.74
C GLY A 204 -2.81 21.22 9.64
N LYS A 205 -3.46 20.81 8.55
CA LYS A 205 -3.86 19.41 8.27
C LYS A 205 -3.41 18.96 6.88
N GLU A 206 -2.54 19.74 6.27
CA GLU A 206 -2.10 19.54 4.88
C GLU A 206 -1.38 18.21 4.71
N TYR A 207 -0.60 17.81 5.71
CA TYR A 207 0.19 16.57 5.66
C TYR A 207 -0.72 15.33 5.56
N ILE A 208 -1.66 15.16 6.48
CA ILE A 208 -2.56 13.99 6.49
C ILE A 208 -3.47 13.95 5.25
N ILE A 209 -3.93 15.11 4.77
CA ILE A 209 -4.72 15.22 3.54
C ILE A 209 -3.87 14.82 2.33
N GLN A 210 -2.62 15.29 2.26
CA GLN A 210 -1.72 14.95 1.18
C GLN A 210 -1.42 13.44 1.18
N ARG A 211 -1.20 12.84 2.34
CA ARG A 211 -0.95 11.39 2.47
C ARG A 211 -2.11 10.57 1.93
N GLN A 212 -3.35 10.99 2.15
CA GLN A 212 -4.55 10.32 1.64
C GLN A 212 -4.77 10.55 0.15
N LEU A 213 -4.67 11.80 -0.31
CA LEU A 213 -5.04 12.16 -1.69
C LEU A 213 -3.92 11.91 -2.70
N LYS A 214 -2.67 11.93 -2.24
CA LYS A 214 -1.48 11.87 -3.08
C LYS A 214 -0.36 11.11 -2.38
N PRO A 215 -0.52 9.80 -2.16
CA PRO A 215 0.53 8.97 -1.57
C PRO A 215 1.79 8.95 -2.46
N GLU A 216 2.92 8.63 -1.85
CA GLU A 216 4.21 8.52 -2.55
C GLU A 216 4.76 7.10 -2.41
N ALA A 217 5.09 6.48 -3.53
CA ALA A 217 5.78 5.18 -3.54
C ALA A 217 7.25 5.35 -3.17
N ARG A 218 7.79 4.46 -2.34
CA ARG A 218 9.07 4.62 -1.65
C ARG A 218 10.29 4.13 -2.44
N GLY A 219 10.41 4.56 -3.69
CA GLY A 219 11.59 4.31 -4.50
C GLY A 219 12.89 4.91 -3.94
N ASP A 220 12.79 5.98 -3.15
CA ASP A 220 13.89 6.59 -2.39
C ASP A 220 14.49 5.60 -1.38
N ILE A 221 13.65 4.85 -0.67
CA ILE A 221 14.08 3.82 0.29
C ILE A 221 14.74 2.64 -0.42
N ILE A 222 14.16 2.16 -1.54
CA ILE A 222 14.78 1.09 -2.34
C ILE A 222 16.20 1.50 -2.77
N LYS A 223 16.37 2.73 -3.23
CA LYS A 223 17.68 3.27 -3.57
C LYS A 223 18.61 3.33 -2.36
N ALA A 224 18.13 3.83 -1.21
CA ALA A 224 18.93 3.96 0.01
C ALA A 224 19.38 2.58 0.54
N LEU A 225 18.51 1.57 0.50
CA LEU A 225 18.86 0.19 0.86
C LEU A 225 19.94 -0.38 -0.08
N ALA A 226 19.80 -0.16 -1.39
CA ALA A 226 20.79 -0.59 -2.37
C ALA A 226 22.15 0.10 -2.15
N ASP A 227 22.17 1.42 -1.89
CA ASP A 227 23.37 2.20 -1.60
C ASP A 227 24.06 1.71 -0.31
N ALA A 228 23.30 1.26 0.69
CA ALA A 228 23.82 0.66 1.94
C ALA A 228 24.24 -0.83 1.76
N GLY A 229 23.98 -1.44 0.61
CA GLY A 229 24.25 -2.84 0.36
C GLY A 229 23.33 -3.79 1.17
N ILE A 230 22.11 -3.35 1.44
CA ILE A 230 21.08 -4.11 2.17
C ILE A 230 20.09 -4.70 1.17
N VAL A 231 19.85 -6.00 1.26
CA VAL A 231 18.77 -6.70 0.54
C VAL A 231 17.80 -7.22 1.59
N PRO A 232 16.52 -6.81 1.57
CA PRO A 232 15.51 -7.32 2.49
C PRO A 232 15.35 -8.83 2.40
N THR A 233 15.11 -9.50 3.53
CA THR A 233 14.78 -10.93 3.58
C THR A 233 13.32 -11.19 3.23
N SER A 234 12.42 -10.25 3.58
CA SER A 234 11.05 -10.17 3.08
C SER A 234 10.64 -8.70 2.96
N MET A 235 9.67 -8.41 2.12
CA MET A 235 9.16 -7.04 1.94
C MET A 235 7.77 -7.04 1.33
N MET A 236 6.99 -6.03 1.64
CA MET A 236 5.76 -5.59 0.98
C MET A 236 5.50 -4.12 1.30
N ASP A 237 4.57 -3.47 0.61
CA ASP A 237 4.10 -2.14 1.00
C ASP A 237 2.91 -2.22 1.96
N ILE A 238 2.57 -1.11 2.60
CA ILE A 238 1.48 -1.02 3.59
C ILE A 238 0.28 -0.36 2.92
N SER A 239 -0.63 -1.19 2.42
CA SER A 239 -1.88 -0.80 1.75
C SER A 239 -3.12 -0.94 2.64
N ASP A 240 -3.20 -1.99 3.47
CA ASP A 240 -4.35 -2.29 4.33
C ASP A 240 -4.11 -1.96 5.81
N GLY A 241 -2.86 -1.74 6.19
CA GLY A 241 -2.42 -1.39 7.53
C GLY A 241 -1.36 -2.36 8.08
N LEU A 242 -0.45 -1.85 8.89
CA LEU A 242 0.73 -2.56 9.38
C LEU A 242 0.43 -3.97 9.92
N SER A 243 -0.69 -4.15 10.62
CA SER A 243 -1.04 -5.46 11.19
C SER A 243 -1.37 -6.49 10.11
N SER A 244 -2.05 -6.10 9.04
CA SER A 244 -2.40 -6.97 7.92
C SER A 244 -1.14 -7.46 7.22
N GLU A 245 -0.26 -6.53 6.87
CA GLU A 245 0.98 -6.84 6.15
C GLU A 245 1.95 -7.66 6.99
N LEU A 246 2.05 -7.41 8.29
CA LEU A 246 2.83 -8.27 9.21
C LEU A 246 2.29 -9.71 9.21
N PHE A 247 0.97 -9.89 9.14
CA PHE A 247 0.38 -11.22 9.08
C PHE A 247 0.75 -11.92 7.77
N HIS A 248 0.73 -11.21 6.64
CA HIS A 248 1.15 -11.77 5.36
C HIS A 248 2.61 -12.22 5.37
N ILE A 249 3.53 -11.39 5.87
CA ILE A 249 4.94 -11.75 6.01
C ILE A 249 5.11 -12.96 6.93
N CYS A 250 4.48 -12.94 8.11
CA CYS A 250 4.59 -14.02 9.09
C CYS A 250 4.04 -15.35 8.56
N ASP A 251 2.87 -15.32 7.92
CA ASP A 251 2.20 -16.52 7.44
C ASP A 251 2.93 -17.14 6.24
N GLN A 252 3.44 -16.32 5.32
CA GLN A 252 4.20 -16.82 4.17
C GLN A 252 5.62 -17.26 4.54
N SER A 253 6.20 -16.68 5.60
CA SER A 253 7.52 -17.07 6.12
C SER A 253 7.45 -18.15 7.20
N LYS A 254 6.26 -18.50 7.72
CA LYS A 254 6.03 -19.44 8.83
C LYS A 254 6.77 -19.03 10.09
N VAL A 255 6.57 -17.80 10.51
CA VAL A 255 7.21 -17.20 11.68
C VAL A 255 6.19 -16.42 12.52
N GLY A 256 6.57 -16.04 13.73
CA GLY A 256 5.88 -15.06 14.54
C GLY A 256 6.57 -13.70 14.47
N CYS A 257 5.99 -12.71 15.16
CA CYS A 257 6.62 -11.39 15.29
C CYS A 257 6.32 -10.74 16.64
N ASN A 258 7.19 -9.83 17.03
CA ASN A 258 6.94 -8.91 18.12
C ASN A 258 7.34 -7.50 17.69
N ILE A 259 6.40 -6.57 17.74
CA ILE A 259 6.64 -5.15 17.48
C ILE A 259 6.44 -4.33 18.76
N TYR A 260 7.06 -3.15 18.83
CA TYR A 260 7.00 -2.27 19.98
C TYR A 260 6.16 -1.04 19.67
N GLU A 261 5.18 -0.75 20.51
CA GLU A 261 4.28 0.40 20.37
C GLU A 261 5.03 1.74 20.26
N ASP A 262 6.06 1.92 21.10
CA ASP A 262 6.86 3.14 21.15
C ASP A 262 7.83 3.32 19.98
N LYS A 263 7.98 2.29 19.14
CA LYS A 263 8.83 2.29 17.94
C LYS A 263 8.07 2.50 16.64
N ILE A 264 6.74 2.41 16.68
CA ILE A 264 5.93 2.68 15.48
C ILE A 264 6.03 4.17 15.16
N PRO A 265 6.54 4.55 13.98
CA PRO A 265 6.69 5.95 13.62
C PRO A 265 5.33 6.56 13.27
N ILE A 266 4.97 7.63 13.96
CA ILE A 266 3.71 8.36 13.76
C ILE A 266 4.01 9.85 13.76
N ASP A 267 3.53 10.56 12.74
CA ASP A 267 3.71 11.99 12.63
C ASP A 267 2.86 12.79 13.62
N TYR A 268 3.30 14.01 13.94
CA TYR A 268 2.60 14.90 14.88
C TYR A 268 1.20 15.27 14.42
N GLU A 269 0.98 15.59 13.13
CA GLU A 269 -0.35 15.93 12.61
C GLU A 269 -1.28 14.72 12.70
N THR A 270 -0.78 13.52 12.42
CA THR A 270 -1.51 12.25 12.58
C THR A 270 -1.94 12.06 14.03
N ALA A 271 -1.03 12.28 14.98
CA ALA A 271 -1.31 12.14 16.41
C ALA A 271 -2.34 13.19 16.89
N SER A 272 -2.16 14.44 16.48
CA SER A 272 -3.09 15.52 16.80
C SER A 272 -4.50 15.27 16.26
N MET A 273 -4.59 14.74 15.04
CA MET A 273 -5.89 14.42 14.45
C MET A 273 -6.57 13.22 15.12
N ALA A 274 -5.80 12.19 15.49
CA ALA A 274 -6.33 11.06 16.24
C ALA A 274 -6.90 11.49 17.60
N GLU A 275 -6.22 12.42 18.30
CA GLU A 275 -6.72 13.01 19.54
C GLU A 275 -8.03 13.81 19.32
N GLU A 276 -8.09 14.63 18.26
CA GLU A 276 -9.32 15.39 17.90
C GLU A 276 -10.50 14.44 17.63
N PHE A 277 -10.26 13.29 17.02
CA PHE A 277 -11.28 12.26 16.78
C PHE A 277 -11.53 11.33 17.97
N ASN A 278 -10.82 11.51 19.08
CA ASN A 278 -10.82 10.57 20.22
C ASN A 278 -10.56 9.11 19.80
N MET A 279 -9.64 8.94 18.87
CA MET A 279 -9.20 7.64 18.35
C MET A 279 -7.91 7.22 19.00
N ASN A 280 -7.75 5.90 19.19
CA ASN A 280 -6.46 5.35 19.61
C ASN A 280 -5.44 5.49 18.47
N LEU A 281 -4.37 6.23 18.72
CA LEU A 281 -3.33 6.54 17.74
C LEU A 281 -2.67 5.28 17.16
N VAL A 282 -2.36 4.31 18.01
CA VAL A 282 -1.71 3.07 17.59
C VAL A 282 -2.64 2.23 16.71
N THR A 283 -3.95 2.26 17.00
CA THR A 283 -4.94 1.59 16.15
C THR A 283 -4.98 2.20 14.74
N ALA A 284 -4.85 3.53 14.61
CA ALA A 284 -4.78 4.18 13.31
C ALA A 284 -3.54 3.71 12.50
N ALA A 285 -2.39 3.61 13.14
CA ALA A 285 -1.16 3.13 12.49
C ALA A 285 -1.18 1.62 12.16
N LEU A 286 -1.82 0.80 13.03
CA LEU A 286 -1.87 -0.66 12.83
C LEU A 286 -2.90 -1.08 11.78
N ASN A 287 -4.02 -0.37 11.67
CA ASN A 287 -5.18 -0.81 10.88
C ASN A 287 -5.69 0.24 9.88
N GLY A 288 -5.06 1.42 9.83
CA GLY A 288 -5.31 2.41 8.79
C GLY A 288 -4.49 2.06 7.56
N GLY A 289 -5.12 1.89 6.43
CA GLY A 289 -4.44 1.56 5.17
C GLY A 289 -3.99 2.80 4.39
N GLU A 290 -3.56 2.56 3.15
CA GLU A 290 -3.18 3.54 2.14
C GLU A 290 -1.95 4.40 2.46
N ASP A 291 -1.08 3.92 3.37
CA ASP A 291 0.18 4.63 3.68
C ASP A 291 1.24 4.45 2.58
N TYR A 292 1.25 3.30 1.89
CA TYR A 292 2.21 2.95 0.82
C TYR A 292 3.67 3.11 1.25
N GLU A 293 3.91 2.96 2.55
CA GLU A 293 5.25 2.81 3.12
C GLU A 293 5.70 1.35 2.96
N LEU A 294 7.01 1.10 3.02
CA LEU A 294 7.55 -0.25 2.94
C LEU A 294 7.65 -0.89 4.32
N LEU A 295 7.11 -2.09 4.45
CA LEU A 295 7.37 -3.01 5.56
C LEU A 295 8.33 -4.08 5.07
N PHE A 296 9.45 -4.27 5.77
CA PHE A 296 10.44 -5.25 5.37
C PHE A 296 11.23 -5.81 6.56
N THR A 297 11.90 -6.93 6.33
CA THR A 297 12.78 -7.55 7.31
C THR A 297 14.22 -7.60 6.82
N VAL A 298 15.15 -7.46 7.76
CA VAL A 298 16.59 -7.57 7.49
C VAL A 298 17.27 -8.40 8.57
N PRO A 299 18.36 -9.14 8.26
CA PRO A 299 19.11 -9.89 9.27
C PRO A 299 19.61 -8.99 10.40
N LEU A 300 19.66 -9.51 11.63
CA LEU A 300 20.09 -8.77 12.82
C LEU A 300 21.48 -8.13 12.67
N GLU A 301 22.38 -8.77 11.94
CA GLU A 301 23.72 -8.23 11.64
C GLU A 301 23.71 -6.95 10.80
N MET A 302 22.59 -6.61 10.18
CA MET A 302 22.41 -5.35 9.45
C MET A 302 21.96 -4.17 10.35
N HIS A 303 21.81 -4.39 11.66
CA HIS A 303 21.29 -3.39 12.60
C HIS A 303 22.01 -2.03 12.54
N GLU A 304 23.33 -2.02 12.53
CA GLU A 304 24.08 -0.76 12.46
C GLU A 304 23.82 -0.04 11.13
N LYS A 305 23.86 -0.77 10.01
CA LYS A 305 23.65 -0.19 8.68
C LYS A 305 22.22 0.33 8.48
N ILE A 306 21.22 -0.42 8.96
CA ILE A 306 19.82 -0.01 8.77
C ILE A 306 19.47 1.23 9.57
N ASN A 307 20.09 1.44 10.74
CA ASN A 307 19.91 2.64 11.54
C ASN A 307 20.53 3.90 10.90
N GLU A 308 21.44 3.76 9.93
CA GLU A 308 21.99 4.86 9.15
C GLU A 308 21.12 5.22 7.93
N VAL A 309 20.19 4.35 7.55
CA VAL A 309 19.28 4.62 6.44
C VAL A 309 18.20 5.60 6.93
N LYS A 310 18.23 6.80 6.34
CA LYS A 310 17.28 7.85 6.69
C LYS A 310 15.85 7.39 6.40
N ASP A 311 14.92 7.78 7.28
CA ASP A 311 13.48 7.53 7.11
C ASP A 311 13.10 6.03 7.13
N VAL A 312 13.93 5.23 7.82
CA VAL A 312 13.66 3.83 8.13
C VAL A 312 13.71 3.63 9.65
N HIS A 313 12.75 2.91 10.16
CA HIS A 313 12.57 2.68 11.61
C HIS A 313 12.51 1.19 11.91
N VAL A 314 13.35 0.71 12.83
CA VAL A 314 13.27 -0.64 13.37
C VAL A 314 12.17 -0.65 14.42
N ILE A 315 11.09 -1.39 14.16
CA ILE A 315 9.90 -1.42 15.01
C ILE A 315 9.76 -2.70 15.84
N GLY A 316 10.55 -3.74 15.55
CA GLY A 316 10.44 -5.02 16.20
C GLY A 316 11.36 -6.08 15.61
N TYR A 317 11.01 -7.33 15.82
CA TYR A 317 11.79 -8.48 15.35
C TYR A 317 10.89 -9.69 15.08
N ILE A 318 11.39 -10.57 14.23
CA ILE A 318 10.76 -11.85 13.88
C ILE A 318 11.06 -12.89 14.95
N THR A 319 10.02 -13.60 15.38
CA THR A 319 10.09 -14.69 16.36
C THR A 319 9.97 -16.04 15.68
N GLU A 320 10.12 -17.12 16.43
CA GLU A 320 9.95 -18.48 15.92
C GLU A 320 8.51 -18.79 15.51
N GLU A 321 8.34 -19.83 14.68
CA GLU A 321 7.02 -20.35 14.32
C GLU A 321 6.25 -20.77 15.58
N GLY A 322 4.99 -20.37 15.68
CA GLY A 322 4.13 -20.69 16.82
C GLY A 322 4.26 -19.77 18.04
N ALA A 323 5.22 -18.85 18.05
CA ALA A 323 5.33 -17.84 19.12
C ALA A 323 4.19 -16.81 19.13
N GLY A 324 3.40 -16.73 18.04
CA GLY A 324 2.33 -15.75 17.88
C GLY A 324 2.81 -14.42 17.28
N LYS A 325 1.90 -13.46 17.21
CA LYS A 325 2.13 -12.13 16.64
C LYS A 325 1.70 -11.10 17.68
N TYR A 326 2.65 -10.34 18.23
CA TYR A 326 2.41 -9.50 19.40
C TYR A 326 2.86 -8.06 19.20
N LEU A 327 2.12 -7.16 19.86
CA LEU A 327 2.52 -5.79 20.15
C LEU A 327 2.94 -5.70 21.61
N THR A 328 4.15 -5.27 21.89
CA THR A 328 4.60 -4.90 23.24
C THR A 328 4.27 -3.43 23.47
N THR A 329 3.38 -3.16 24.41
CA THR A 329 2.94 -1.83 24.79
C THR A 329 4.00 -1.08 25.60
N ARG A 330 3.84 0.25 25.77
CA ARG A 330 4.78 1.10 26.52
C ARG A 330 4.95 0.69 27.99
N ASP A 331 3.93 0.08 28.59
CA ASP A 331 3.98 -0.47 29.95
C ASP A 331 4.53 -1.91 30.01
N GLY A 332 4.94 -2.47 28.87
CA GLY A 332 5.55 -3.79 28.75
C GLY A 332 4.57 -4.96 28.64
N ALA A 333 3.27 -4.70 28.50
CA ALA A 333 2.29 -5.76 28.26
C ALA A 333 2.39 -6.26 26.81
N ALA A 334 2.26 -7.58 26.59
CA ALA A 334 2.18 -8.17 25.27
C ALA A 334 0.71 -8.34 24.89
N ILE A 335 0.29 -7.69 23.80
CA ILE A 335 -1.07 -7.77 23.25
C ILE A 335 -0.98 -8.52 21.93
N GLU A 336 -1.82 -9.52 21.74
CA GLU A 336 -1.92 -10.22 20.47
C GLU A 336 -2.44 -9.28 19.38
N LEU A 337 -1.71 -9.17 18.29
CA LEU A 337 -2.10 -8.38 17.14
C LEU A 337 -3.36 -8.97 16.49
N LYS A 338 -4.23 -8.09 16.00
CA LYS A 338 -5.40 -8.45 15.21
C LYS A 338 -5.35 -7.66 13.92
N ALA A 339 -5.37 -8.34 12.80
CA ALA A 339 -5.55 -7.71 11.51
C ALA A 339 -7.02 -7.27 11.40
N GLN A 340 -7.25 -5.97 11.52
CA GLN A 340 -8.56 -5.32 11.35
C GLN A 340 -8.50 -4.33 10.18
N GLY A 341 -7.55 -4.53 9.27
CA GLY A 341 -7.31 -3.67 8.12
C GLY A 341 -8.56 -3.45 7.26
N TRP A 342 -8.42 -2.66 6.22
CA TRP A 342 -9.52 -2.36 5.30
C TRP A 342 -10.07 -3.66 4.68
N VAL A 343 -11.39 -3.88 4.75
CA VAL A 343 -12.06 -5.05 4.19
C VAL A 343 -12.93 -4.59 3.03
N HIS A 344 -12.55 -4.93 1.82
CA HIS A 344 -13.26 -4.57 0.59
C HIS A 344 -14.48 -5.47 0.31
N LEU A 345 -14.56 -6.67 0.88
CA LEU A 345 -15.61 -7.67 0.61
C LEU A 345 -16.24 -8.25 1.89
#